data_8903c4180a6ed287de09221bef3a0373
#
_entry.id   8903c4180a6ed287de09221bef3a0373
#
_cell.length_a   1.000
_cell.length_b   1.000
_cell.length_c   1.000
_cell.angle_alpha   90.00
_cell.angle_beta   90.00
_cell.angle_gamma   90.00
#
_symmetry.space_group_name_H-M   'P 1'
#
loop_
_entity.id
_entity.type
_entity.pdbx_description
1 polymer ?
#
loop_
_entity_poly.entity_id
_entity_poly.type
_entity_poly.pdbx_seq_one_letter_code
_entity_poly.pdbx_strand_id
1 'polypeptide(L)'
;MDDNYYMKIALQEAQKAYEAKEVPVGAVVVCKGRIIARAHNLTETLTDVTAHAEMQAITAAASLLGGKYLNECTLYVTVEPCVMCAGAIGWSQLGKLVYGATDEKRGFMQFAPKALHPKTVVVKGVMAVECAELMRNFFASKRGYLN
;
A
#
# COMPACT_ATOMS: atom_id res chain seq x y z
N MET A 1 2.65 -13.56 13.78
CA MET A 1 1.50 -12.75 13.34
C MET A 1 1.19 -13.08 11.90
N ASP A 2 -0.08 -13.13 11.54
CA ASP A 2 -0.51 -13.49 10.19
C ASP A 2 -0.77 -12.26 9.31
N ASP A 3 -1.13 -12.51 8.06
CA ASP A 3 -1.38 -11.43 7.10
C ASP A 3 -2.55 -10.54 7.52
N ASN A 4 -3.58 -11.11 8.14
CA ASN A 4 -4.72 -10.32 8.64
C ASN A 4 -4.29 -9.33 9.71
N TYR A 5 -3.41 -9.74 10.60
CA TYR A 5 -2.90 -8.87 11.66
C TYR A 5 -2.23 -7.62 11.08
N TYR A 6 -1.32 -7.82 10.13
CA TYR A 6 -0.59 -6.69 9.53
C TYR A 6 -1.49 -5.86 8.60
N MET A 7 -2.45 -6.49 7.94
CA MET A 7 -3.39 -5.73 7.11
C MET A 7 -4.29 -4.83 7.96
N LYS A 8 -4.65 -5.25 9.18
CA LYS A 8 -5.39 -4.37 10.10
C LYS A 8 -4.59 -3.12 10.43
N ILE A 9 -3.28 -3.26 10.59
CA ILE A 9 -2.41 -2.10 10.86
C ILE A 9 -2.34 -1.19 9.64
N ALA A 10 -2.26 -1.78 8.43
CA ALA A 10 -2.33 -0.99 7.20
C ALA A 10 -3.67 -0.25 7.09
N LEU A 11 -4.77 -0.87 7.49
CA LEU A 11 -6.08 -0.21 7.52
C LEU A 11 -6.13 0.95 8.51
N GLN A 12 -5.46 0.84 9.65
CA GLN A 12 -5.33 1.96 10.59
C GLN A 12 -4.63 3.14 9.93
N GLU A 13 -3.59 2.88 9.14
CA GLU A 13 -2.91 3.93 8.38
C GLU A 13 -3.84 4.53 7.31
N ALA A 14 -4.61 3.67 6.61
CA ALA A 14 -5.59 4.15 5.64
C ALA A 14 -6.66 5.03 6.30
N GLN A 15 -7.08 4.70 7.52
CA GLN A 15 -8.05 5.51 8.26
C GLN A 15 -7.48 6.90 8.59
N LYS A 16 -6.19 6.98 8.92
CA LYS A 16 -5.53 8.27 9.13
C LYS A 16 -5.57 9.13 7.87
N ALA A 17 -5.33 8.51 6.71
CA ALA A 17 -5.44 9.22 5.43
C ALA A 17 -6.86 9.72 5.20
N TYR A 18 -7.86 8.87 5.45
CA TYR A 18 -9.27 9.24 5.32
C TYR A 18 -9.61 10.48 6.15
N GLU A 19 -9.18 10.49 7.41
CA GLU A 19 -9.44 11.61 8.33
C GLU A 19 -8.74 12.88 7.88
N ALA A 20 -7.61 12.76 7.19
CA ALA A 20 -6.86 13.89 6.64
C ALA A 20 -7.32 14.28 5.24
N LYS A 21 -8.43 13.72 4.75
CA LYS A 21 -8.99 13.97 3.40
C LYS A 21 -8.06 13.54 2.26
N GLU A 22 -7.22 12.57 2.54
CA GLU A 22 -6.38 11.89 1.55
C GLU A 22 -7.07 10.63 1.08
N VAL A 23 -6.77 10.17 -0.14
CA VAL A 23 -7.25 8.87 -0.60
C VAL A 23 -6.80 7.81 0.40
N PRO A 24 -7.73 6.98 0.97
CA PRO A 24 -7.42 6.15 2.13
C PRO A 24 -6.69 4.86 1.76
N VAL A 25 -5.42 5.00 1.52
CA VAL A 25 -4.52 3.87 1.30
C VAL A 25 -3.48 3.89 2.41
N GLY A 26 -3.29 2.74 3.03
CA GLY A 26 -2.30 2.54 4.08
C GLY A 26 -1.35 1.42 3.72
N ALA A 27 -0.13 1.50 4.22
CA ALA A 27 0.92 0.53 3.95
C ALA A 27 1.78 0.27 5.18
N VAL A 28 2.23 -0.98 5.31
CA VAL A 28 3.12 -1.40 6.39
C VAL A 28 4.19 -2.31 5.79
N VAL A 29 5.44 -2.08 6.14
CA VAL A 29 6.54 -2.98 5.78
C VAL A 29 6.98 -3.76 7.01
N VAL A 30 7.02 -5.08 6.86
CA VAL A 30 7.42 -6.01 7.93
C VAL A 30 8.67 -6.75 7.48
N CYS A 31 9.67 -6.79 8.34
CA CYS A 31 10.91 -7.52 8.07
C CYS A 31 11.24 -8.38 9.28
N LYS A 32 11.35 -9.70 9.07
CA LYS A 32 11.67 -10.66 10.15
C LYS A 32 10.75 -10.50 11.36
N GLY A 33 9.45 -10.40 11.10
CA GLY A 33 8.42 -10.29 12.14
C GLY A 33 8.32 -8.93 12.82
N ARG A 34 9.04 -7.92 12.34
CA ARG A 34 9.03 -6.57 12.91
C ARG A 34 8.49 -5.57 11.90
N ILE A 35 7.61 -4.69 12.36
CA ILE A 35 7.15 -3.55 11.56
C ILE A 35 8.28 -2.53 11.49
N ILE A 36 8.76 -2.25 10.28
CA ILE A 36 9.85 -1.29 10.08
C ILE A 36 9.42 -0.02 9.37
N ALA A 37 8.20 0.03 8.84
CA ALA A 37 7.65 1.24 8.25
C ALA A 37 6.13 1.19 8.28
N ARG A 38 5.51 2.34 8.53
CA ARG A 38 4.06 2.55 8.43
C ARG A 38 3.85 3.85 7.68
N ALA A 39 2.92 3.86 6.73
CA ALA A 39 2.68 5.04 5.91
C ALA A 39 1.25 5.06 5.41
N HIS A 40 0.79 6.24 5.01
CA HIS A 40 -0.48 6.41 4.32
C HIS A 40 -0.33 7.49 3.25
N ASN A 41 -1.27 7.55 2.34
CA ASN A 41 -1.23 8.50 1.24
C ASN A 41 -1.17 9.94 1.77
N LEU A 42 -0.26 10.76 1.21
CA LEU A 42 -0.05 12.16 1.58
C LEU A 42 0.04 13.05 0.33
N THR A 43 -0.56 12.66 -0.79
CA THR A 43 -0.42 13.41 -2.05
C THR A 43 -0.94 14.85 -1.92
N GLU A 44 -2.04 15.07 -1.19
CA GLU A 44 -2.58 16.40 -0.97
C GLU A 44 -1.76 17.17 0.06
N THR A 45 -1.45 16.53 1.18
CA THR A 45 -0.70 17.15 2.28
C THR A 45 0.67 17.65 1.81
N LEU A 46 1.37 16.86 1.01
CA LEU A 46 2.73 17.18 0.54
C LEU A 46 2.73 17.86 -0.82
N THR A 47 1.56 18.00 -1.46
CA THR A 47 1.47 18.52 -2.84
C THR A 47 2.44 17.75 -3.76
N ASP A 48 2.34 16.41 -3.71
CA ASP A 48 3.28 15.52 -4.39
C ASP A 48 2.53 14.30 -4.93
N VAL A 49 2.43 14.18 -6.25
CA VAL A 49 1.72 13.07 -6.90
C VAL A 49 2.35 11.72 -6.64
N THR A 50 3.62 11.68 -6.21
CA THR A 50 4.31 10.42 -5.91
C THR A 50 4.18 10.00 -4.46
N ALA A 51 3.57 10.82 -3.59
CA ALA A 51 3.50 10.54 -2.14
C ALA A 51 2.43 9.51 -1.79
N HIS A 52 2.41 8.40 -2.53
CA HIS A 52 1.57 7.24 -2.23
C HIS A 52 2.09 6.53 -0.98
N ALA A 53 1.19 5.81 -0.30
CA ALA A 53 1.56 5.06 0.90
C ALA A 53 2.73 4.11 0.65
N GLU A 54 2.71 3.40 -0.48
CA GLU A 54 3.75 2.42 -0.83
C GLU A 54 5.10 3.07 -1.04
N MET A 55 5.13 4.21 -1.73
CA MET A 55 6.39 4.94 -2.00
C MET A 55 7.05 5.37 -0.70
N GLN A 56 6.26 5.91 0.23
CA GLN A 56 6.76 6.35 1.53
C GLN A 56 7.23 5.17 2.38
N ALA A 57 6.48 4.07 2.37
CA ALA A 57 6.82 2.88 3.15
C ALA A 57 8.14 2.26 2.65
N ILE A 58 8.33 2.18 1.33
CA ILE A 58 9.56 1.67 0.73
C ILE A 58 10.74 2.54 1.12
N THR A 59 10.61 3.86 1.00
CA THR A 59 11.66 4.80 1.36
C THR A 59 12.04 4.69 2.84
N ALA A 60 11.04 4.65 3.72
CA ALA A 60 11.27 4.54 5.16
C ALA A 60 11.93 3.22 5.53
N ALA A 61 11.48 2.12 4.94
CA ALA A 61 12.03 0.78 5.21
C ALA A 61 13.49 0.70 4.76
N ALA A 62 13.80 1.17 3.55
CA ALA A 62 15.16 1.18 3.04
C ALA A 62 16.09 2.02 3.90
N SER A 63 15.61 3.18 4.34
CA SER A 63 16.38 4.06 5.23
C SER A 63 16.69 3.37 6.56
N LEU A 64 15.69 2.73 7.16
CA LEU A 64 15.90 2.02 8.44
C LEU A 64 16.88 0.86 8.30
N LEU A 65 16.76 0.09 7.22
CA LEU A 65 17.63 -1.08 6.99
C LEU A 65 19.03 -0.67 6.51
N GLY A 66 19.20 0.55 6.04
CA GLY A 66 20.46 1.00 5.47
C GLY A 66 20.78 0.36 4.12
N GLY A 67 19.77 -0.06 3.37
CA GLY A 67 19.95 -0.68 2.06
C GLY A 67 18.67 -0.63 1.23
N LYS A 68 18.84 -0.55 -0.08
CA LYS A 68 17.72 -0.31 -1.00
C LYS A 68 16.92 -1.55 -1.36
N TYR A 69 17.42 -2.74 -1.05
CA TYR A 69 16.72 -3.98 -1.41
C TYR A 69 15.94 -4.52 -0.22
N LEU A 70 14.67 -4.81 -0.47
CA LEU A 70 13.71 -5.27 0.54
C LEU A 70 13.35 -6.74 0.33
N ASN A 71 14.32 -7.55 -0.06
CA ASN A 71 14.10 -8.94 -0.43
C ASN A 71 13.70 -9.83 0.74
N GLU A 72 13.95 -9.41 1.98
CA GLU A 72 13.51 -10.13 3.19
C GLU A 72 12.27 -9.53 3.83
N CYS A 73 11.64 -8.55 3.15
CA CYS A 73 10.50 -7.81 3.70
C CYS A 73 9.20 -8.19 3.02
N THR A 74 8.09 -7.94 3.72
CA THR A 74 6.74 -8.01 3.21
C THR A 74 6.11 -6.62 3.26
N LEU A 75 5.50 -6.19 2.16
CA LEU A 75 4.70 -4.97 2.12
C LEU A 75 3.22 -5.35 2.16
N TYR A 76 2.51 -4.80 3.14
CA TYR A 76 1.06 -4.88 3.25
C TYR A 76 0.48 -3.55 2.82
N VAL A 77 -0.42 -3.55 1.86
CA VAL A 77 -1.08 -2.33 1.37
C VAL A 77 -2.57 -2.60 1.18
N THR A 78 -3.40 -1.64 1.58
CA THR A 78 -4.85 -1.84 1.63
C THR A 78 -5.49 -1.94 0.25
N VAL A 79 -4.87 -1.35 -0.77
CA VAL A 79 -5.37 -1.37 -2.16
C VAL A 79 -4.24 -1.81 -3.08
N GLU A 80 -4.61 -2.55 -4.12
CA GLU A 80 -3.67 -3.00 -5.15
C GLU A 80 -2.80 -1.82 -5.63
N PRO A 81 -1.46 -1.96 -5.66
CA PRO A 81 -0.58 -0.87 -6.10
C PRO A 81 -0.83 -0.44 -7.54
N CYS A 82 -0.71 0.86 -7.79
CA CYS A 82 -0.71 1.38 -9.16
C CYS A 82 0.61 1.05 -9.87
N VAL A 83 0.70 1.37 -11.16
CA VAL A 83 1.89 1.08 -11.98
C VAL A 83 3.15 1.74 -11.42
N MET A 84 3.04 2.98 -10.94
CA MET A 84 4.19 3.69 -10.36
C MET A 84 4.73 2.94 -9.13
N CYS A 85 3.84 2.57 -8.21
CA CYS A 85 4.24 1.86 -7.00
C CYS A 85 4.72 0.45 -7.30
N ALA A 86 4.08 -0.25 -8.24
CA ALA A 86 4.52 -1.58 -8.67
C ALA A 86 5.93 -1.54 -9.23
N GLY A 87 6.27 -0.49 -10.01
CA GLY A 87 7.62 -0.29 -10.50
C GLY A 87 8.62 -0.13 -9.37
N ALA A 88 8.29 0.70 -8.38
CA ALA A 88 9.15 0.89 -7.20
C ALA A 88 9.31 -0.41 -6.41
N ILE A 89 8.22 -1.15 -6.22
CA ILE A 89 8.26 -2.47 -5.56
C ILE A 89 9.20 -3.41 -6.32
N GLY A 90 9.10 -3.41 -7.66
CA GLY A 90 9.98 -4.22 -8.50
C GLY A 90 11.45 -3.87 -8.33
N TRP A 91 11.78 -2.58 -8.35
CA TRP A 91 13.16 -2.13 -8.15
C TRP A 91 13.68 -2.45 -6.76
N SER A 92 12.81 -2.47 -5.74
CA SER A 92 13.21 -2.83 -4.38
C SER A 92 13.46 -4.32 -4.19
N GLN A 93 13.12 -5.15 -5.16
CA GLN A 93 13.20 -6.61 -5.08
C GLN A 93 12.44 -7.17 -3.86
N LEU A 94 11.29 -6.57 -3.55
CA LEU A 94 10.49 -6.96 -2.39
C LEU A 94 10.25 -8.47 -2.35
N GLY A 95 10.35 -9.06 -1.16
CA GLY A 95 10.15 -10.50 -0.99
C GLY A 95 8.70 -10.92 -1.12
N LYS A 96 7.76 -10.15 -0.54
CA LYS A 96 6.33 -10.49 -0.56
C LYS A 96 5.49 -9.24 -0.59
N LEU A 97 4.48 -9.22 -1.46
CA LEU A 97 3.46 -8.18 -1.53
C LEU A 97 2.11 -8.77 -1.14
N VAL A 98 1.45 -8.16 -0.16
CA VAL A 98 0.10 -8.53 0.26
C VAL A 98 -0.79 -7.32 0.09
N TYR A 99 -1.86 -7.43 -0.69
CA TYR A 99 -2.81 -6.32 -0.81
C TYR A 99 -4.24 -6.74 -0.54
N GLY A 100 -5.07 -5.77 -0.17
CA GLY A 100 -6.47 -6.00 0.17
C GLY A 100 -7.36 -5.93 -1.05
N ALA A 101 -7.86 -4.75 -1.35
CA ALA A 101 -8.81 -4.54 -2.44
C ALA A 101 -8.11 -4.50 -3.80
N THR A 102 -8.73 -5.12 -4.79
CA THR A 102 -8.31 -4.98 -6.19
C THR A 102 -8.71 -3.59 -6.69
N ASP A 103 -7.85 -2.98 -7.50
CA ASP A 103 -8.16 -1.73 -8.18
C ASP A 103 -8.36 -2.01 -9.67
N GLU A 104 -9.60 -2.05 -10.09
CA GLU A 104 -9.95 -2.41 -11.47
C GLU A 104 -9.59 -1.32 -12.47
N LYS A 105 -9.36 -0.08 -12.02
CA LYS A 105 -9.07 1.05 -12.90
C LYS A 105 -7.58 1.32 -13.03
N ARG A 106 -6.83 1.24 -11.94
CA ARG A 106 -5.43 1.66 -11.89
C ARG A 106 -4.47 0.60 -11.37
N GLY A 107 -4.98 -0.58 -11.02
CA GLY A 107 -4.15 -1.65 -10.50
C GLY A 107 -3.09 -2.13 -11.48
N PHE A 108 -1.91 -2.46 -10.97
CA PHE A 108 -0.77 -2.85 -11.81
C PHE A 108 -1.01 -4.12 -12.60
N MET A 109 -1.88 -5.02 -12.11
CA MET A 109 -2.14 -6.28 -12.80
C MET A 109 -2.73 -6.08 -14.20
N GLN A 110 -3.44 -4.97 -14.43
CA GLN A 110 -4.02 -4.67 -15.73
C GLN A 110 -3.01 -4.08 -16.71
N PHE A 111 -2.07 -3.28 -16.23
CA PHE A 111 -1.19 -2.50 -17.12
C PHE A 111 0.24 -3.00 -17.15
N ALA A 112 0.72 -3.55 -16.05
CA ALA A 112 2.12 -3.97 -15.93
C ALA A 112 2.22 -5.19 -15.00
N PRO A 113 1.62 -6.33 -15.38
CA PRO A 113 1.59 -7.51 -14.50
C PRO A 113 2.97 -8.09 -14.20
N LYS A 114 3.98 -7.72 -14.99
CA LYS A 114 5.36 -8.18 -14.80
C LYS A 114 6.26 -7.12 -14.16
N ALA A 115 5.67 -6.05 -13.61
CA ALA A 115 6.47 -4.96 -13.00
C ALA A 115 7.20 -5.42 -11.74
N LEU A 116 6.68 -6.39 -11.01
CA LEU A 116 7.30 -6.88 -9.79
C LEU A 116 8.49 -7.79 -10.11
N HIS A 117 9.41 -7.90 -9.14
CA HIS A 117 10.53 -8.83 -9.27
C HIS A 117 9.99 -10.26 -9.42
N PRO A 118 10.61 -11.11 -10.28
CA PRO A 118 10.11 -12.47 -10.52
C PRO A 118 9.99 -13.35 -9.28
N LYS A 119 10.78 -13.07 -8.24
CA LYS A 119 10.77 -13.84 -6.99
C LYS A 119 9.78 -13.30 -5.96
N THR A 120 9.14 -12.16 -6.22
CA THR A 120 8.17 -11.59 -5.29
C THR A 120 6.94 -12.48 -5.19
N VAL A 121 6.62 -12.92 -3.98
CA VAL A 121 5.36 -13.64 -3.71
C VAL A 121 4.24 -12.62 -3.60
N VAL A 122 3.12 -12.87 -4.27
CA VAL A 122 1.97 -11.97 -4.26
C VAL A 122 0.77 -12.67 -3.63
N VAL A 123 0.19 -12.04 -2.61
CA VAL A 123 -1.05 -12.50 -1.96
C VAL A 123 -2.05 -11.36 -2.06
N LYS A 124 -3.25 -11.65 -2.55
CA LYS A 124 -4.30 -10.65 -2.73
C LYS A 124 -5.55 -11.01 -1.94
N GLY A 125 -6.39 -10.00 -1.71
CA GLY A 125 -7.71 -10.22 -1.12
C GLY A 125 -7.74 -10.30 0.40
N VAL A 126 -6.65 -9.96 1.07
CA VAL A 126 -6.61 -9.97 2.53
C VAL A 126 -7.40 -8.77 3.05
N MET A 127 -8.50 -9.03 3.76
CA MET A 127 -9.44 -7.99 4.23
C MET A 127 -9.97 -7.11 3.09
N ALA A 128 -10.20 -7.72 1.93
CA ALA A 128 -10.59 -6.99 0.71
C ALA A 128 -11.88 -6.19 0.89
N VAL A 129 -12.87 -6.74 1.62
CA VAL A 129 -14.16 -6.06 1.82
C VAL A 129 -13.97 -4.77 2.58
N GLU A 130 -13.27 -4.83 3.71
CA GLU A 130 -13.02 -3.67 4.57
C GLU A 130 -12.21 -2.60 3.84
N CYS A 131 -11.18 -3.02 3.09
CA CYS A 131 -10.36 -2.10 2.31
C CYS A 131 -11.18 -1.42 1.21
N ALA A 132 -12.00 -2.18 0.50
CA ALA A 132 -12.86 -1.63 -0.56
C ALA A 132 -13.92 -0.68 -0.02
N GLU A 133 -14.51 -0.99 1.14
CA GLU A 133 -15.52 -0.12 1.75
C GLU A 133 -14.95 1.24 2.11
N LEU A 134 -13.76 1.28 2.68
CA LEU A 134 -13.12 2.55 3.05
C LEU A 134 -12.90 3.42 1.81
N MET A 135 -12.47 2.82 0.70
CA MET A 135 -12.31 3.53 -0.57
C MET A 135 -13.64 4.04 -1.11
N ARG A 136 -14.68 3.19 -1.12
CA ARG A 136 -16.01 3.59 -1.60
C ARG A 136 -16.57 4.75 -0.79
N ASN A 137 -16.46 4.67 0.53
CA ASN A 137 -16.97 5.72 1.42
C ASN A 137 -16.26 7.05 1.17
N PHE A 138 -14.96 7.01 0.95
CA PHE A 138 -14.18 8.21 0.65
C PHE A 138 -14.67 8.88 -0.64
N PHE A 139 -14.78 8.13 -1.72
CA PHE A 139 -15.19 8.71 -3.01
C PHE A 139 -16.66 9.12 -3.03
N ALA A 140 -17.53 8.41 -2.29
CA ALA A 140 -18.92 8.84 -2.13
C ALA A 140 -18.99 10.18 -1.39
N SER A 141 -18.19 10.35 -0.34
CA SER A 141 -18.10 11.62 0.39
C SER A 141 -17.61 12.75 -0.52
N LYS A 142 -16.59 12.49 -1.33
CA LYS A 142 -16.06 13.47 -2.30
C LYS A 142 -17.10 13.89 -3.33
N ARG A 143 -18.00 12.97 -3.71
CA ARG A 143 -19.10 13.30 -4.63
C ARG A 143 -20.29 13.98 -3.94
N GLY A 144 -20.21 14.21 -2.61
CA GLY A 144 -21.26 14.87 -1.86
C GLY A 144 -22.40 13.97 -1.42
N TYR A 145 -22.30 12.66 -1.60
CA TYR A 145 -23.38 11.73 -1.26
C TYR A 145 -23.51 11.48 0.24
N LEU A 146 -22.46 11.75 1.00
CA LEU A 146 -22.42 11.51 2.44
C LEU A 146 -22.40 12.82 3.26
N ASN A 147 -22.60 13.92 2.61
CA ASN A 147 -22.62 15.24 3.28
C ASN A 147 -23.99 15.56 3.82
#